data_3966d1d9bde0e408e9174589acdbb2b2
#
_entry.id   3966d1d9bde0e408e9174589acdbb2b2
#
_cell.length_a   1.000
_cell.length_b   1.000
_cell.length_c   1.000
_cell.angle_alpha   90.00
_cell.angle_beta   90.00
_cell.angle_gamma   90.00
#
_symmetry.space_group_name_H-M   'P 1'
#
loop_
_entity.id
_entity.type
_entity.pdbx_description
1 polymer ?
#
loop_
_entity_poly.entity_id
_entity_poly.type
_entity_poly.pdbx_seq_one_letter_code
_entity_poly.pdbx_strand_id
1 'polypeptide(L)'
;MRTEEIIQDLRRRIIGGEFAVGGTLPRRHLLLEHYDASNMTVQRAINQLAEEGFLVSRGSKGIFLSATPPNRFRYALVVQPSEVRMEIKDDTLWSAVENAVELYHEKHPEYSFSYYTIRESGAHQPEYLRLKEDLKNGLLAGAIIPRSLDNELLDGLRPHPIAVYAKLKTHVHGIRFFLDWISMTKLALERLKQHHARKAALIMLAMTDLHVIQSIEKTLLASDLQSCPEWIQGVFQLSSQHSWGGRLIALLYRQSAPDVPDGLIVLNENLLPSILAELKRLGLKPGEDVHVVSHCNIPAIHAFQKNVDYVAFNQETLLSRSIEALEAVRCGKPVQENNLIEPELIVQDKKISKEEKA
;
A
#
# COMPACT_ATOMS: atom_id res chain seq x y z
N MET A 1 32.31 -22.44 20.61
CA MET A 1 30.93 -22.17 20.15
C MET A 1 30.77 -22.52 18.69
N ARG A 2 29.55 -22.89 18.25
CA ARG A 2 29.22 -23.12 16.84
C ARG A 2 29.02 -21.77 16.11
N THR A 3 29.19 -21.74 14.79
CA THR A 3 29.05 -20.52 13.97
C THR A 3 27.70 -19.84 14.20
N GLU A 4 26.60 -20.61 14.22
CA GLU A 4 25.27 -20.09 14.42
C GLU A 4 25.07 -19.42 15.78
N GLU A 5 25.61 -19.99 16.84
CA GLU A 5 25.54 -19.40 18.18
C GLU A 5 26.25 -18.02 18.24
N ILE A 6 27.37 -17.89 17.54
CA ILE A 6 28.13 -16.64 17.44
C ILE A 6 27.31 -15.60 16.63
N ILE A 7 26.68 -16.02 15.52
CA ILE A 7 25.81 -15.15 14.72
C ILE A 7 24.68 -14.61 15.57
N GLN A 8 23.97 -15.48 16.27
CA GLN A 8 22.82 -15.10 17.10
C GLN A 8 23.24 -14.18 18.25
N ASP A 9 24.35 -14.44 18.91
CA ASP A 9 24.85 -13.58 19.98
C ASP A 9 25.29 -12.22 19.48
N LEU A 10 26.12 -12.15 18.44
CA LEU A 10 26.55 -10.87 17.85
C LEU A 10 25.36 -10.06 17.35
N ARG A 11 24.40 -10.71 16.67
CA ARG A 11 23.18 -10.06 16.18
C ARG A 11 22.37 -9.47 17.33
N ARG A 12 22.13 -10.22 18.40
CA ARG A 12 21.46 -9.75 19.62
C ARG A 12 22.15 -8.54 20.24
N ARG A 13 23.46 -8.54 20.35
CA ARG A 13 24.28 -7.45 20.89
C ARG A 13 24.21 -6.20 19.99
N ILE A 14 24.25 -6.38 18.67
CA ILE A 14 24.10 -5.30 17.68
C ILE A 14 22.71 -4.67 17.80
N ILE A 15 21.64 -5.48 17.79
CA ILE A 15 20.26 -5.02 17.91
C ILE A 15 20.01 -4.35 19.25
N GLY A 16 20.59 -4.88 20.33
CA GLY A 16 20.55 -4.32 21.68
C GLY A 16 21.32 -3.01 21.87
N GLY A 17 22.06 -2.56 20.82
CA GLY A 17 22.75 -1.27 20.85
C GLY A 17 24.09 -1.29 21.60
N GLU A 18 24.68 -2.46 21.87
CA GLU A 18 25.98 -2.56 22.51
C GLU A 18 27.11 -1.92 21.67
N PHE A 19 26.89 -1.93 20.34
CA PHE A 19 27.84 -1.29 19.42
C PHE A 19 27.17 -0.06 18.77
N ALA A 20 27.90 1.04 18.74
CA ALA A 20 27.40 2.25 18.06
C ALA A 20 27.27 2.04 16.55
N VAL A 21 26.23 2.57 15.94
CA VAL A 21 26.05 2.58 14.48
C VAL A 21 27.27 3.24 13.82
N GLY A 22 27.85 2.59 12.81
CA GLY A 22 29.10 3.01 12.19
C GLY A 22 30.37 2.80 13.05
N GLY A 23 30.20 2.31 14.28
CA GLY A 23 31.32 1.97 15.18
C GLY A 23 32.03 0.69 14.79
N THR A 24 33.17 0.42 15.41
CA THR A 24 34.00 -0.78 15.18
C THR A 24 33.54 -1.94 16.05
N LEU A 25 33.51 -3.14 15.49
CA LEU A 25 33.49 -4.36 16.29
C LEU A 25 34.81 -4.55 17.08
N PRO A 26 34.80 -5.29 18.19
CA PRO A 26 36.01 -5.69 18.87
C PRO A 26 36.99 -6.33 17.91
N ARG A 27 38.28 -6.14 18.19
CA ARG A 27 39.34 -6.76 17.37
C ARG A 27 39.20 -8.27 17.36
N ARG A 28 39.59 -8.89 16.25
CA ARG A 28 39.39 -10.32 16.00
C ARG A 28 39.88 -11.22 17.15
N HIS A 29 41.06 -10.96 17.70
CA HIS A 29 41.58 -11.76 18.79
C HIS A 29 40.68 -11.74 20.04
N LEU A 30 40.04 -10.61 20.34
CA LEU A 30 39.08 -10.50 21.45
C LEU A 30 37.81 -11.30 21.19
N LEU A 31 37.35 -11.38 19.92
CA LEU A 31 36.20 -12.21 19.54
C LEU A 31 36.54 -13.70 19.63
N LEU A 32 37.78 -14.10 19.23
CA LEU A 32 38.24 -15.48 19.35
C LEU A 32 38.28 -15.93 20.82
N GLU A 33 38.83 -15.07 21.69
CA GLU A 33 38.90 -15.32 23.12
C GLU A 33 37.49 -15.36 23.75
N HIS A 34 36.64 -14.36 23.43
CA HIS A 34 35.29 -14.25 23.99
C HIS A 34 34.42 -15.48 23.66
N TYR A 35 34.51 -15.97 22.41
CA TYR A 35 33.65 -17.09 21.93
C TYR A 35 34.34 -18.46 22.09
N ASP A 36 35.57 -18.52 22.53
CA ASP A 36 36.39 -19.74 22.55
C ASP A 36 36.24 -20.53 21.23
N ALA A 37 36.47 -19.86 20.12
CA ALA A 37 36.20 -20.38 18.79
C ALA A 37 37.38 -20.21 17.83
N SER A 38 37.42 -21.07 16.81
CA SER A 38 38.46 -20.97 15.78
C SER A 38 38.31 -19.70 14.93
N ASN A 39 39.45 -19.26 14.34
CA ASN A 39 39.42 -18.11 13.43
C ASN A 39 38.43 -18.30 12.26
N MET A 40 38.34 -19.53 11.73
CA MET A 40 37.42 -19.85 10.64
C MET A 40 35.94 -19.71 11.07
N THR A 41 35.60 -20.15 12.29
CA THR A 41 34.25 -20.07 12.86
C THR A 41 33.80 -18.62 13.03
N VAL A 42 34.68 -17.80 13.65
CA VAL A 42 34.38 -16.36 13.83
C VAL A 42 34.30 -15.63 12.48
N GLN A 43 35.21 -15.97 11.53
CA GLN A 43 35.16 -15.36 10.19
C GLN A 43 33.87 -15.67 9.44
N ARG A 44 33.37 -16.91 9.52
CA ARG A 44 32.08 -17.28 8.90
C ARG A 44 30.91 -16.49 9.51
N ALA A 45 30.91 -16.35 10.84
CA ALA A 45 29.86 -15.55 11.50
C ALA A 45 29.91 -14.07 11.08
N ILE A 46 31.11 -13.49 10.98
CA ILE A 46 31.27 -12.11 10.51
C ILE A 46 30.83 -11.95 9.06
N ASN A 47 31.18 -12.89 8.17
CA ASN A 47 30.79 -12.87 6.78
C ASN A 47 29.26 -12.93 6.64
N GLN A 48 28.61 -13.83 7.37
CA GLN A 48 27.15 -13.95 7.36
C GLN A 48 26.49 -12.65 7.82
N LEU A 49 26.93 -12.04 8.92
CA LEU A 49 26.40 -10.75 9.38
C LEU A 49 26.70 -9.60 8.43
N ALA A 50 27.76 -9.68 7.63
CA ALA A 50 28.05 -8.71 6.58
C ALA A 50 27.12 -8.91 5.36
N GLU A 51 26.88 -10.14 4.95
CA GLU A 51 25.91 -10.48 3.89
C GLU A 51 24.49 -10.07 4.28
N GLU A 52 24.11 -10.21 5.53
CA GLU A 52 22.83 -9.75 6.09
C GLU A 52 22.73 -8.23 6.15
N GLY A 53 23.86 -7.50 6.09
CA GLY A 53 23.92 -6.03 6.11
C GLY A 53 24.12 -5.40 7.49
N PHE A 54 24.38 -6.19 8.54
CA PHE A 54 24.72 -5.66 9.87
C PHE A 54 26.14 -5.10 9.93
N LEU A 55 27.06 -5.68 9.18
CA LEU A 55 28.47 -5.36 9.24
C LEU A 55 29.03 -4.92 7.88
N VAL A 56 30.07 -4.10 7.93
CA VAL A 56 30.82 -3.67 6.74
C VAL A 56 32.31 -3.84 7.01
N SER A 57 33.01 -4.57 6.13
CA SER A 57 34.47 -4.69 6.18
C SER A 57 35.11 -3.49 5.47
N ARG A 58 36.05 -2.81 6.16
CA ARG A 58 36.84 -1.70 5.61
C ARG A 58 38.32 -2.06 5.47
N GLY A 59 38.57 -3.29 5.03
CA GLY A 59 39.92 -3.80 4.81
C GLY A 59 40.79 -3.76 6.09
N SER A 60 41.95 -3.15 6.02
CA SER A 60 42.91 -3.03 7.16
C SER A 60 42.36 -2.21 8.34
N LYS A 61 41.29 -1.38 8.12
CA LYS A 61 40.66 -0.58 9.17
C LYS A 61 39.76 -1.41 10.10
N GLY A 62 39.43 -2.65 9.71
CA GLY A 62 38.64 -3.57 10.53
C GLY A 62 37.20 -3.73 10.07
N ILE A 63 36.36 -4.23 10.97
CA ILE A 63 34.95 -4.52 10.76
C ILE A 63 34.10 -3.50 11.54
N PHE A 64 33.16 -2.90 10.84
CA PHE A 64 32.34 -1.83 11.37
C PHE A 64 30.87 -2.26 11.36
N LEU A 65 30.08 -1.75 12.29
CA LEU A 65 28.64 -1.80 12.20
C LEU A 65 28.18 -0.97 11.01
N SER A 66 27.26 -1.49 10.22
CA SER A 66 26.65 -0.76 9.10
C SER A 66 26.06 0.57 9.56
N ALA A 67 26.17 1.62 8.75
CA ALA A 67 25.46 2.88 8.98
C ALA A 67 23.93 2.71 8.83
N THR A 68 23.52 1.74 8.03
CA THR A 68 22.12 1.40 7.73
C THR A 68 21.82 -0.06 8.05
N PRO A 69 21.89 -0.48 9.35
CA PRO A 69 21.66 -1.86 9.72
C PRO A 69 20.20 -2.27 9.45
N PRO A 70 19.94 -3.51 9.01
CA PRO A 70 18.63 -3.93 8.51
C PRO A 70 17.50 -3.80 9.53
N ASN A 71 17.79 -4.05 10.81
CA ASN A 71 16.81 -3.89 11.90
C ASN A 71 16.33 -2.45 12.13
N ARG A 72 16.86 -1.48 11.40
CA ARG A 72 16.48 -0.06 11.47
C ARG A 72 16.01 0.50 10.14
N PHE A 73 16.53 0.01 9.02
CA PHE A 73 16.36 0.64 7.71
C PHE A 73 15.80 -0.30 6.63
N ARG A 74 15.57 -1.58 6.93
CA ARG A 74 14.97 -2.51 5.99
C ARG A 74 13.57 -2.90 6.44
N TYR A 75 12.57 -2.64 5.59
CA TYR A 75 11.18 -2.99 5.86
C TYR A 75 10.71 -4.10 4.94
N ALA A 76 9.86 -4.99 5.48
CA ALA A 76 9.10 -5.91 4.64
C ALA A 76 7.95 -5.18 3.97
N LEU A 77 7.74 -5.43 2.68
CA LEU A 77 6.53 -5.06 1.96
C LEU A 77 5.80 -6.34 1.57
N VAL A 78 4.63 -6.55 2.17
CA VAL A 78 3.85 -7.77 1.95
C VAL A 78 2.97 -7.62 0.73
N VAL A 79 3.24 -8.43 -0.28
CA VAL A 79 2.51 -8.51 -1.55
C VAL A 79 1.50 -9.62 -1.47
N GLN A 80 0.22 -9.33 -1.71
CA GLN A 80 -0.77 -10.39 -1.89
C GLN A 80 -0.89 -10.75 -3.38
N PRO A 81 -0.65 -12.02 -3.76
CA PRO A 81 -1.07 -12.49 -5.06
C PRO A 81 -2.60 -12.58 -5.04
N SER A 82 -3.30 -11.69 -5.70
CA SER A 82 -4.71 -11.94 -5.96
C SER A 82 -4.84 -12.98 -7.07
N GLU A 83 -5.76 -13.94 -6.92
CA GLU A 83 -6.11 -14.84 -8.03
C GLU A 83 -6.62 -14.02 -9.23
N VAL A 84 -7.26 -12.89 -8.95
CA VAL A 84 -7.67 -11.88 -9.90
C VAL A 84 -6.46 -11.14 -10.54
N ARG A 85 -5.31 -11.05 -9.86
CA ARG A 85 -4.09 -10.40 -10.36
C ARG A 85 -3.44 -11.14 -11.52
N MET A 86 -3.58 -12.45 -11.61
CA MET A 86 -3.12 -13.22 -12.78
C MET A 86 -3.89 -12.87 -14.06
N GLU A 87 -5.10 -12.32 -13.94
CA GLU A 87 -5.97 -11.94 -15.06
C GLU A 87 -6.07 -10.42 -15.26
N ILE A 88 -5.86 -9.60 -14.21
CA ILE A 88 -5.77 -8.13 -14.32
C ILE A 88 -4.29 -7.77 -14.39
N LYS A 89 -3.78 -7.58 -15.60
CA LYS A 89 -2.38 -7.18 -15.83
C LYS A 89 -2.02 -5.82 -15.20
N ASP A 90 -3.00 -5.02 -14.81
CA ASP A 90 -2.84 -3.66 -14.32
C ASP A 90 -3.54 -3.46 -12.96
N ASP A 91 -3.01 -4.07 -11.88
CA ASP A 91 -3.42 -3.71 -10.52
C ASP A 91 -2.84 -2.33 -10.16
N THR A 92 -3.65 -1.31 -10.36
CA THR A 92 -3.28 0.11 -10.19
C THR A 92 -2.79 0.44 -8.78
N LEU A 93 -3.35 -0.18 -7.74
CA LEU A 93 -2.87 -0.01 -6.36
C LEU A 93 -1.42 -0.49 -6.23
N TRP A 94 -1.11 -1.66 -6.80
CA TRP A 94 0.21 -2.25 -6.65
C TRP A 94 1.27 -1.44 -7.39
N SER A 95 0.95 -1.04 -8.59
CA SER A 95 1.80 -0.16 -9.38
C SER A 95 2.05 1.18 -8.69
N ALA A 96 1.04 1.75 -8.04
CA ALA A 96 1.19 2.98 -7.27
C ALA A 96 2.06 2.77 -6.00
N VAL A 97 1.95 1.60 -5.35
CA VAL A 97 2.81 1.24 -4.21
C VAL A 97 4.26 1.05 -4.65
N GLU A 98 4.51 0.36 -5.77
CA GLU A 98 5.86 0.20 -6.33
C GLU A 98 6.50 1.54 -6.66
N ASN A 99 5.78 2.44 -7.35
CA ASN A 99 6.25 3.79 -7.63
C ASN A 99 6.49 4.61 -6.35
N ALA A 100 5.63 4.47 -5.34
CA ALA A 100 5.82 5.14 -4.05
C ALA A 100 7.10 4.67 -3.35
N VAL A 101 7.41 3.37 -3.44
CA VAL A 101 8.66 2.81 -2.90
C VAL A 101 9.88 3.36 -3.63
N GLU A 102 9.85 3.44 -4.96
CA GLU A 102 10.93 4.01 -5.76
C GLU A 102 11.18 5.48 -5.41
N LEU A 103 10.12 6.30 -5.39
CA LEU A 103 10.20 7.72 -5.03
C LEU A 103 10.68 7.92 -3.59
N TYR A 104 10.23 7.06 -2.66
CA TYR A 104 10.67 7.11 -1.28
C TYR A 104 12.17 6.77 -1.16
N HIS A 105 12.63 5.75 -1.87
CA HIS A 105 14.05 5.37 -1.88
C HIS A 105 14.95 6.44 -2.52
N GLU A 106 14.48 7.14 -3.56
CA GLU A 106 15.21 8.27 -4.15
C GLU A 106 15.44 9.40 -3.14
N LYS A 107 14.43 9.70 -2.30
CA LYS A 107 14.49 10.73 -1.25
C LYS A 107 15.25 10.27 0.00
N HIS A 108 15.21 8.97 0.26
CA HIS A 108 15.70 8.33 1.48
C HIS A 108 16.50 7.07 1.14
N PRO A 109 17.71 7.20 0.55
CA PRO A 109 18.49 6.06 0.04
C PRO A 109 19.00 5.13 1.15
N GLU A 110 18.94 5.53 2.41
CA GLU A 110 19.25 4.70 3.56
C GLU A 110 18.23 3.59 3.81
N TYR A 111 16.97 3.74 3.35
CA TYR A 111 15.92 2.74 3.50
C TYR A 111 15.91 1.72 2.36
N SER A 112 15.59 0.49 2.70
CA SER A 112 15.44 -0.60 1.72
C SER A 112 14.20 -1.42 2.02
N PHE A 113 13.67 -2.08 0.98
CA PHE A 113 12.45 -2.88 1.08
C PHE A 113 12.69 -4.30 0.60
N SER A 114 12.17 -5.27 1.36
CA SER A 114 12.17 -6.69 0.98
C SER A 114 10.74 -7.14 0.74
N TYR A 115 10.48 -7.76 -0.42
CA TYR A 115 9.15 -8.17 -0.83
C TYR A 115 8.86 -9.60 -0.37
N TYR A 116 7.65 -9.81 0.17
CA TYR A 116 7.14 -11.11 0.62
C TYR A 116 5.77 -11.35 0.00
N THR A 117 5.66 -12.37 -0.84
CA THR A 117 4.40 -12.71 -1.49
C THR A 117 3.60 -13.66 -0.61
N ILE A 118 2.59 -13.13 0.10
CA ILE A 118 1.80 -13.86 1.08
C ILE A 118 0.33 -13.79 0.70
N ARG A 119 -0.35 -14.95 0.62
CA ARG A 119 -1.80 -15.03 0.41
C ARG A 119 -2.55 -14.58 1.65
N GLU A 120 -3.82 -14.19 1.47
CA GLU A 120 -4.67 -13.67 2.54
C GLU A 120 -4.76 -14.62 3.75
N SER A 121 -4.75 -15.94 3.52
CA SER A 121 -4.84 -16.98 4.54
C SER A 121 -3.80 -18.08 4.35
N GLY A 122 -3.55 -18.84 5.41
CA GLY A 122 -2.67 -20.00 5.40
C GLY A 122 -1.30 -19.75 6.03
N ALA A 123 -1.15 -20.16 7.30
CA ALA A 123 0.05 -19.92 8.11
C ALA A 123 1.29 -20.74 7.71
N HIS A 124 1.15 -21.71 6.80
CA HIS A 124 2.25 -22.58 6.35
C HIS A 124 2.90 -22.15 5.03
N GLN A 125 2.59 -20.96 4.54
CA GLN A 125 3.19 -20.42 3.31
C GLN A 125 4.69 -20.17 3.53
N PRO A 126 5.58 -20.63 2.61
CA PRO A 126 7.03 -20.46 2.75
C PRO A 126 7.45 -19.00 2.97
N GLU A 127 6.86 -18.07 2.20
CA GLU A 127 7.15 -16.63 2.31
C GLU A 127 6.69 -16.02 3.64
N TYR A 128 5.58 -16.51 4.21
CA TYR A 128 5.14 -16.09 5.54
C TYR A 128 6.08 -16.57 6.63
N LEU A 129 6.54 -17.83 6.54
CA LEU A 129 7.51 -18.38 7.47
C LEU A 129 8.86 -17.66 7.36
N ARG A 130 9.29 -17.31 6.14
CA ARG A 130 10.49 -16.50 5.90
C ARG A 130 10.35 -15.11 6.53
N LEU A 131 9.21 -14.41 6.32
CA LEU A 131 8.95 -13.12 6.94
C LEU A 131 9.05 -13.20 8.48
N LYS A 132 8.46 -14.22 9.09
CA LYS A 132 8.57 -14.43 10.55
C LYS A 132 10.00 -14.61 11.02
N GLU A 133 10.76 -15.44 10.32
CA GLU A 133 12.16 -15.70 10.67
C GLU A 133 13.02 -14.45 10.49
N ASP A 134 12.83 -13.69 9.41
CA ASP A 134 13.57 -12.45 9.14
C ASP A 134 13.25 -11.37 10.17
N LEU A 135 11.99 -11.22 10.59
CA LEU A 135 11.61 -10.34 11.69
C LEU A 135 12.26 -10.77 13.01
N LYS A 136 12.18 -12.06 13.35
CA LYS A 136 12.77 -12.63 14.57
C LYS A 136 14.28 -12.45 14.62
N ASN A 137 14.95 -12.58 13.49
CA ASN A 137 16.39 -12.39 13.36
C ASN A 137 16.81 -10.91 13.27
N GLY A 138 15.86 -9.96 13.30
CA GLY A 138 16.12 -8.53 13.17
C GLY A 138 16.68 -8.13 11.81
N LEU A 139 16.41 -8.91 10.76
CA LEU A 139 16.74 -8.57 9.38
C LEU A 139 15.80 -7.51 8.79
N LEU A 140 14.75 -7.15 9.56
CA LEU A 140 13.74 -6.18 9.21
C LEU A 140 13.44 -5.25 10.39
N ALA A 141 13.20 -3.99 10.09
CA ALA A 141 12.77 -2.98 11.05
C ALA A 141 11.25 -3.09 11.39
N GLY A 142 10.49 -3.72 10.52
CA GLY A 142 9.07 -3.95 10.63
C GLY A 142 8.48 -4.42 9.32
N ALA A 143 7.15 -4.61 9.28
CA ALA A 143 6.44 -5.01 8.07
C ALA A 143 5.31 -4.04 7.72
N ILE A 144 5.17 -3.72 6.43
CA ILE A 144 4.10 -2.91 5.85
C ILE A 144 3.24 -3.84 5.01
N ILE A 145 1.95 -3.85 5.28
CA ILE A 145 0.96 -4.77 4.71
C ILE A 145 -0.12 -3.95 4.01
N PRO A 146 0.04 -3.63 2.70
CA PRO A 146 -0.87 -2.76 1.95
C PRO A 146 -2.28 -3.31 1.74
N ARG A 147 -2.51 -4.57 2.07
CA ARG A 147 -3.82 -5.21 2.10
C ARG A 147 -3.96 -6.05 3.36
N SER A 148 -5.20 -6.20 3.84
CA SER A 148 -5.48 -7.01 5.03
C SER A 148 -5.10 -8.47 4.82
N LEU A 149 -4.41 -9.04 5.80
CA LEU A 149 -4.23 -10.48 5.97
C LEU A 149 -5.23 -10.99 7.03
N ASP A 150 -5.44 -12.30 7.08
CA ASP A 150 -6.21 -12.91 8.16
C ASP A 150 -5.59 -12.60 9.52
N ASN A 151 -6.44 -12.45 10.54
CA ASN A 151 -6.01 -12.12 11.91
C ASN A 151 -5.00 -13.13 12.46
N GLU A 152 -5.13 -14.41 12.12
CA GLU A 152 -4.18 -15.45 12.53
C GLU A 152 -2.76 -15.15 12.02
N LEU A 153 -2.63 -14.70 10.76
CA LEU A 153 -1.34 -14.32 10.18
C LEU A 153 -0.78 -13.06 10.84
N LEU A 154 -1.62 -12.04 11.06
CA LEU A 154 -1.20 -10.81 11.71
C LEU A 154 -0.77 -11.02 13.16
N ASP A 155 -1.52 -11.80 13.92
CA ASP A 155 -1.17 -12.15 15.31
C ASP A 155 0.08 -13.03 15.38
N GLY A 156 0.30 -13.87 14.38
CA GLY A 156 1.51 -14.68 14.26
C GLY A 156 2.80 -13.90 14.00
N LEU A 157 2.72 -12.60 13.69
CA LEU A 157 3.87 -11.70 13.54
C LEU A 157 4.26 -11.02 14.86
N ARG A 158 3.49 -11.20 15.95
CA ARG A 158 3.87 -10.66 17.27
C ARG A 158 5.23 -11.17 17.74
N PRO A 159 6.01 -10.36 18.49
CA PRO A 159 5.75 -9.00 18.98
C PRO A 159 6.23 -7.90 18.01
N HIS A 160 6.52 -8.23 16.75
CA HIS A 160 7.15 -7.33 15.80
C HIS A 160 6.20 -6.21 15.35
N PRO A 161 6.72 -4.98 15.11
CA PRO A 161 5.90 -3.85 14.67
C PRO A 161 5.46 -4.06 13.22
N ILE A 162 4.15 -3.91 12.99
CA ILE A 162 3.55 -3.99 11.66
C ILE A 162 2.61 -2.81 11.41
N ALA A 163 2.59 -2.31 10.18
CA ALA A 163 1.63 -1.34 9.69
C ALA A 163 0.69 -2.04 8.70
N VAL A 164 -0.61 -1.96 8.91
CA VAL A 164 -1.61 -2.70 8.14
C VAL A 164 -2.64 -1.74 7.58
N TYR A 165 -2.92 -1.85 6.28
CA TYR A 165 -4.06 -1.16 5.67
C TYR A 165 -5.31 -1.98 5.93
N ALA A 166 -6.07 -1.56 6.95
CA ALA A 166 -7.12 -2.35 7.56
C ALA A 166 -8.52 -1.92 7.14
N LYS A 167 -9.49 -2.81 7.34
CA LYS A 167 -10.91 -2.47 7.35
C LYS A 167 -11.29 -1.88 8.73
N LEU A 168 -12.23 -0.94 8.78
CA LEU A 168 -12.55 -0.11 9.96
C LEU A 168 -12.86 -0.87 11.26
N LYS A 169 -13.29 -2.13 11.23
CA LYS A 169 -13.74 -2.87 12.42
C LYS A 169 -12.88 -4.08 12.78
N THR A 170 -11.74 -4.27 12.16
CA THR A 170 -10.87 -5.40 12.50
C THR A 170 -9.98 -5.06 13.70
N HIS A 171 -10.13 -5.78 14.80
CA HIS A 171 -9.14 -5.79 15.87
C HIS A 171 -7.96 -6.65 15.42
N VAL A 172 -6.97 -6.04 14.85
CA VAL A 172 -5.76 -6.72 14.40
C VAL A 172 -4.55 -6.23 15.18
N HIS A 173 -3.54 -7.07 15.31
CA HIS A 173 -2.23 -6.65 15.77
C HIS A 173 -1.64 -5.64 14.78
N GLY A 174 -1.05 -4.56 15.30
CA GLY A 174 -0.33 -3.56 14.52
C GLY A 174 -0.99 -2.19 14.45
N ILE A 175 -0.30 -1.29 13.80
CA ILE A 175 -0.74 0.08 13.53
C ILE A 175 -1.63 0.03 12.30
N ARG A 176 -2.81 0.57 12.39
CA ARG A 176 -3.83 0.49 11.35
C ARG A 176 -3.93 1.79 10.58
N PHE A 177 -4.00 1.66 9.26
CA PHE A 177 -4.25 2.76 8.34
C PHE A 177 -5.55 2.51 7.59
N PHE A 178 -6.39 3.53 7.48
CA PHE A 178 -7.69 3.47 6.82
C PHE A 178 -7.79 4.56 5.76
N LEU A 179 -8.33 4.23 4.59
CA LEU A 179 -8.65 5.22 3.57
C LEU A 179 -9.97 5.90 3.90
N ASP A 180 -10.01 7.24 3.84
CA ASP A 180 -11.23 8.00 4.11
C ASP A 180 -12.15 8.05 2.89
N TRP A 181 -12.87 6.95 2.69
CA TRP A 181 -13.85 6.81 1.61
C TRP A 181 -15.01 7.80 1.74
N ILE A 182 -15.34 8.26 2.95
CA ILE A 182 -16.42 9.22 3.19
C ILE A 182 -15.99 10.59 2.65
N SER A 183 -14.79 11.07 3.01
CA SER A 183 -14.25 12.31 2.47
C SER A 183 -14.02 12.23 0.96
N MET A 184 -13.57 11.07 0.44
CA MET A 184 -13.48 10.82 -0.99
C MET A 184 -14.83 11.00 -1.69
N THR A 185 -15.89 10.41 -1.15
CA THR A 185 -17.25 10.55 -1.71
C THR A 185 -17.72 12.01 -1.66
N LYS A 186 -17.46 12.73 -0.58
CA LYS A 186 -17.81 14.17 -0.46
C LYS A 186 -17.08 15.01 -1.50
N LEU A 187 -15.77 14.83 -1.67
CA LEU A 187 -15.00 15.54 -2.70
C LEU A 187 -15.52 15.24 -4.11
N ALA A 188 -15.85 13.97 -4.39
CA ALA A 188 -16.44 13.60 -5.66
C ALA A 188 -17.80 14.28 -5.91
N LEU A 189 -18.68 14.34 -4.90
CA LEU A 189 -19.97 15.04 -4.97
C LEU A 189 -19.79 16.54 -5.19
N GLU A 190 -18.88 17.17 -4.47
CA GLU A 190 -18.55 18.61 -4.66
C GLU A 190 -18.06 18.85 -6.09
N ARG A 191 -17.23 17.95 -6.62
CA ARG A 191 -16.72 18.08 -7.98
C ARG A 191 -17.83 17.92 -9.03
N LEU A 192 -18.75 16.97 -8.84
CA LEU A 192 -19.94 16.85 -9.70
C LEU A 192 -20.81 18.12 -9.67
N LYS A 193 -21.03 18.73 -8.50
CA LYS A 193 -21.75 20.00 -8.37
C LYS A 193 -21.07 21.14 -9.13
N GLN A 194 -19.74 21.24 -9.08
CA GLN A 194 -18.98 22.22 -9.86
C GLN A 194 -19.17 22.09 -11.36
N HIS A 195 -19.45 20.88 -11.83
CA HIS A 195 -19.83 20.58 -13.21
C HIS A 195 -21.34 20.71 -13.50
N HIS A 196 -22.09 21.24 -12.53
CA HIS A 196 -23.57 21.41 -12.65
C HIS A 196 -24.36 20.13 -12.82
N ALA A 197 -23.79 18.97 -12.42
CA ALA A 197 -24.55 17.73 -12.35
C ALA A 197 -25.72 17.87 -11.35
N ARG A 198 -26.84 17.24 -11.66
CA ARG A 198 -28.05 17.27 -10.82
C ARG A 198 -28.33 15.91 -10.19
N LYS A 199 -27.85 14.84 -10.82
CA LYS A 199 -28.16 13.45 -10.48
C LYS A 199 -26.88 12.64 -10.40
N ALA A 200 -26.67 11.95 -9.29
CA ALA A 200 -25.43 11.20 -9.07
C ALA A 200 -25.68 9.71 -8.89
N ALA A 201 -24.96 8.90 -9.65
CA ALA A 201 -24.80 7.46 -9.42
C ALA A 201 -23.42 7.14 -8.87
N LEU A 202 -23.30 6.00 -8.17
CA LEU A 202 -22.06 5.54 -7.61
C LEU A 202 -21.84 4.06 -7.91
N ILE A 203 -20.64 3.75 -8.43
CA ILE A 203 -20.20 2.37 -8.71
C ILE A 203 -18.95 2.07 -7.90
N MET A 204 -18.96 0.93 -7.18
CA MET A 204 -17.85 0.48 -6.36
C MET A 204 -17.57 -1.02 -6.54
N LEU A 205 -16.45 -1.52 -6.02
CA LEU A 205 -16.24 -2.96 -5.87
C LEU A 205 -17.03 -3.50 -4.67
N ALA A 206 -17.71 -4.63 -4.85
CA ALA A 206 -18.56 -5.28 -3.84
C ALA A 206 -17.79 -5.87 -2.65
N MET A 207 -16.45 -5.82 -2.65
CA MET A 207 -15.60 -6.35 -1.57
C MET A 207 -15.32 -5.33 -0.45
N THR A 208 -15.93 -4.15 -0.50
CA THR A 208 -15.77 -3.10 0.51
C THR A 208 -16.49 -3.48 1.81
N ASP A 209 -15.99 -3.02 2.95
CA ASP A 209 -16.62 -3.21 4.25
C ASP A 209 -18.06 -2.65 4.27
N LEU A 210 -19.02 -3.43 4.77
CA LEU A 210 -20.44 -3.08 4.77
C LEU A 210 -20.71 -1.73 5.48
N HIS A 211 -19.98 -1.41 6.55
CA HIS A 211 -20.16 -0.13 7.23
C HIS A 211 -19.63 1.05 6.42
N VAL A 212 -18.57 0.83 5.66
CA VAL A 212 -18.06 1.83 4.71
C VAL A 212 -19.08 2.04 3.61
N ILE A 213 -19.64 0.96 3.05
CA ILE A 213 -20.70 1.02 2.04
C ILE A 213 -21.90 1.83 2.55
N GLN A 214 -22.42 1.47 3.73
CA GLN A 214 -23.57 2.17 4.33
C GLN A 214 -23.28 3.66 4.60
N SER A 215 -22.06 3.99 5.00
CA SER A 215 -21.66 5.38 5.23
C SER A 215 -21.54 6.17 3.92
N ILE A 216 -21.02 5.56 2.86
CA ILE A 216 -20.94 6.13 1.51
C ILE A 216 -22.36 6.35 0.97
N GLU A 217 -23.22 5.34 1.04
CA GLU A 217 -24.62 5.41 0.63
C GLU A 217 -25.35 6.54 1.35
N LYS A 218 -25.24 6.60 2.68
CA LYS A 218 -25.81 7.69 3.47
C LYS A 218 -25.28 9.06 3.04
N THR A 219 -23.98 9.17 2.76
CA THR A 219 -23.35 10.43 2.32
C THR A 219 -23.88 10.87 0.97
N LEU A 220 -24.04 9.94 0.03
CA LEU A 220 -24.59 10.23 -1.30
C LEU A 220 -26.08 10.64 -1.22
N LEU A 221 -26.90 9.85 -0.53
CA LEU A 221 -28.35 10.11 -0.41
C LEU A 221 -28.68 11.37 0.41
N ALA A 222 -27.77 11.80 1.29
CA ALA A 222 -27.89 13.05 2.05
C ALA A 222 -27.34 14.28 1.30
N SER A 223 -26.79 14.10 0.10
CA SER A 223 -26.25 15.20 -0.71
C SER A 223 -27.39 15.99 -1.38
N ASP A 224 -27.06 17.22 -1.88
CA ASP A 224 -28.00 18.03 -2.64
C ASP A 224 -28.22 17.50 -4.08
N LEU A 225 -27.49 16.48 -4.51
CA LEU A 225 -27.68 15.81 -5.79
C LEU A 225 -28.78 14.76 -5.66
N GLN A 226 -29.67 14.71 -6.64
CA GLN A 226 -30.66 13.63 -6.68
C GLN A 226 -29.96 12.28 -6.84
N SER A 227 -30.30 11.31 -5.99
CA SER A 227 -29.86 9.92 -6.10
C SER A 227 -30.91 8.97 -5.57
N CYS A 228 -30.77 7.70 -5.87
CA CYS A 228 -31.62 6.64 -5.35
C CYS A 228 -30.80 5.37 -5.09
N PRO A 229 -31.28 4.44 -4.25
CA PRO A 229 -30.56 3.20 -3.94
C PRO A 229 -30.19 2.38 -5.19
N GLU A 230 -31.02 2.41 -6.23
CA GLU A 230 -30.80 1.69 -7.48
C GLU A 230 -29.60 2.22 -8.28
N TRP A 231 -29.16 3.46 -8.02
CA TRP A 231 -27.99 4.07 -8.64
C TRP A 231 -26.70 3.85 -7.84
N ILE A 232 -26.78 3.16 -6.70
CA ILE A 232 -25.62 2.82 -5.86
C ILE A 232 -25.34 1.33 -6.01
N GLN A 233 -24.31 0.99 -6.76
CA GLN A 233 -24.07 -0.37 -7.18
C GLN A 233 -22.69 -0.87 -6.82
N GLY A 234 -22.65 -2.09 -6.23
CA GLY A 234 -21.43 -2.86 -6.03
C GLY A 234 -21.27 -3.89 -7.14
N VAL A 235 -20.10 -3.93 -7.76
CA VAL A 235 -19.78 -4.92 -8.80
C VAL A 235 -18.63 -5.82 -8.37
N PHE A 236 -18.67 -7.08 -8.80
CA PHE A 236 -17.53 -7.99 -8.70
C PHE A 236 -16.68 -7.87 -9.95
N GLN A 237 -15.37 -7.75 -9.80
CA GLN A 237 -14.44 -7.82 -10.91
C GLN A 237 -13.70 -9.14 -10.82
N LEU A 238 -14.08 -10.10 -11.65
CA LEU A 238 -13.51 -11.44 -11.67
C LEU A 238 -12.35 -11.58 -12.65
N SER A 239 -12.36 -10.80 -13.74
CA SER A 239 -11.29 -10.77 -14.74
C SER A 239 -11.40 -9.55 -15.66
N SER A 240 -10.33 -9.25 -16.42
CA SER A 240 -10.34 -8.21 -17.46
C SER A 240 -11.31 -8.52 -18.61
N GLN A 241 -11.70 -9.79 -18.80
CA GLN A 241 -12.63 -10.21 -19.84
C GLN A 241 -14.11 -9.98 -19.46
N HIS A 242 -14.41 -9.79 -18.17
CA HIS A 242 -15.78 -9.60 -17.69
C HIS A 242 -15.98 -8.17 -17.19
N SER A 243 -16.32 -7.27 -18.10
CA SER A 243 -16.52 -5.84 -17.80
C SER A 243 -17.85 -5.60 -17.10
N TRP A 244 -17.95 -5.96 -15.82
CA TRP A 244 -19.17 -5.72 -15.04
C TRP A 244 -19.52 -4.23 -14.93
N GLY A 245 -18.50 -3.37 -14.81
CA GLY A 245 -18.70 -1.92 -14.84
C GLY A 245 -19.42 -1.44 -16.10
N GLY A 246 -18.96 -1.89 -17.28
CA GLY A 246 -19.61 -1.57 -18.55
C GLY A 246 -21.05 -2.10 -18.66
N ARG A 247 -21.30 -3.35 -18.20
CA ARG A 247 -22.67 -3.91 -18.21
C ARG A 247 -23.61 -3.12 -17.31
N LEU A 248 -23.12 -2.63 -16.19
CA LEU A 248 -23.92 -1.81 -15.29
C LEU A 248 -24.24 -0.44 -15.92
N ILE A 249 -23.29 0.17 -16.63
CA ILE A 249 -23.52 1.40 -17.40
C ILE A 249 -24.59 1.17 -18.46
N ALA A 250 -24.55 0.05 -19.19
CA ALA A 250 -25.58 -0.30 -20.16
C ALA A 250 -26.98 -0.40 -19.53
N LEU A 251 -27.05 -0.84 -18.29
CA LEU A 251 -28.31 -0.95 -17.54
C LEU A 251 -28.81 0.43 -17.06
N LEU A 252 -27.92 1.25 -16.51
CA LEU A 252 -28.22 2.59 -15.98
C LEU A 252 -28.69 3.55 -17.09
N TYR A 253 -28.04 3.49 -18.25
CA TYR A 253 -28.27 4.41 -19.36
C TYR A 253 -29.06 3.79 -20.52
N ARG A 254 -29.84 2.74 -20.25
CA ARG A 254 -30.74 2.16 -21.32
C ARG A 254 -31.73 3.18 -21.84
N GLN A 255 -31.99 3.16 -23.15
CA GLN A 255 -32.89 4.11 -23.82
C GLN A 255 -34.29 4.22 -23.22
N SER A 256 -34.77 3.17 -22.56
CA SER A 256 -36.09 3.15 -21.91
C SER A 256 -36.09 3.64 -20.47
N ALA A 257 -34.93 4.06 -19.92
CA ALA A 257 -34.89 4.58 -18.56
C ALA A 257 -35.54 5.96 -18.49
N PRO A 258 -36.55 6.16 -17.63
CA PRO A 258 -37.26 7.44 -17.55
C PRO A 258 -36.40 8.54 -16.92
N ASP A 259 -35.38 8.14 -16.22
CA ASP A 259 -34.44 9.00 -15.50
C ASP A 259 -33.04 8.40 -15.51
N VAL A 260 -32.03 9.23 -15.77
CA VAL A 260 -30.63 8.80 -15.83
C VAL A 260 -29.73 9.78 -15.06
N PRO A 261 -28.66 9.31 -14.40
CA PRO A 261 -27.70 10.19 -13.74
C PRO A 261 -26.83 10.93 -14.77
N ASP A 262 -26.59 12.23 -14.52
CA ASP A 262 -25.65 13.07 -15.28
C ASP A 262 -24.29 13.19 -14.58
N GLY A 263 -24.16 12.65 -13.35
CA GLY A 263 -22.95 12.50 -12.58
C GLY A 263 -22.68 11.04 -12.21
N LEU A 264 -21.43 10.59 -12.32
CA LEU A 264 -21.01 9.24 -12.01
C LEU A 264 -19.77 9.23 -11.12
N ILE A 265 -19.88 8.62 -9.95
CA ILE A 265 -18.76 8.39 -9.03
C ILE A 265 -18.29 6.93 -9.17
N VAL A 266 -17.00 6.74 -9.45
CA VAL A 266 -16.37 5.42 -9.60
C VAL A 266 -15.36 5.21 -8.49
N LEU A 267 -15.70 4.40 -7.47
CA LEU A 267 -14.84 4.17 -6.29
C LEU A 267 -13.76 3.11 -6.50
N ASN A 268 -13.49 2.74 -7.74
CA ASN A 268 -12.34 1.89 -8.08
C ASN A 268 -11.92 2.14 -9.53
N GLU A 269 -10.72 2.65 -9.71
CA GLU A 269 -10.17 3.01 -11.01
C GLU A 269 -10.04 1.83 -12.00
N ASN A 270 -9.93 0.59 -11.50
CA ASN A 270 -9.91 -0.60 -12.37
C ASN A 270 -11.22 -0.85 -13.11
N LEU A 271 -12.33 -0.23 -12.66
CA LEU A 271 -13.63 -0.29 -13.35
C LEU A 271 -13.72 0.74 -14.48
N LEU A 272 -12.94 1.82 -14.40
CA LEU A 272 -13.05 2.99 -15.26
C LEU A 272 -12.91 2.68 -16.76
N PRO A 273 -11.94 1.87 -17.23
CA PRO A 273 -11.80 1.57 -18.64
C PRO A 273 -13.07 0.96 -19.26
N SER A 274 -13.70 0.02 -18.57
CA SER A 274 -14.92 -0.65 -19.04
C SER A 274 -16.13 0.28 -19.00
N ILE A 275 -16.19 1.17 -18.02
CA ILE A 275 -17.25 2.20 -17.89
C ILE A 275 -17.14 3.18 -19.05
N LEU A 276 -15.96 3.74 -19.32
CA LEU A 276 -15.74 4.70 -20.39
C LEU A 276 -15.98 4.09 -21.78
N ALA A 277 -15.57 2.83 -21.99
CA ALA A 277 -15.83 2.12 -23.23
C ALA A 277 -17.34 1.96 -23.48
N GLU A 278 -18.12 1.67 -22.44
CA GLU A 278 -19.56 1.51 -22.58
C GLU A 278 -20.29 2.86 -22.75
N LEU A 279 -19.91 3.90 -22.03
CA LEU A 279 -20.43 5.26 -22.26
C LEU A 279 -20.22 5.66 -23.72
N LYS A 280 -19.02 5.45 -24.26
CA LYS A 280 -18.72 5.71 -25.68
C LYS A 280 -19.60 4.88 -26.62
N ARG A 281 -19.84 3.59 -26.33
CA ARG A 281 -20.72 2.72 -27.13
C ARG A 281 -22.15 3.22 -27.15
N LEU A 282 -22.62 3.81 -26.05
CA LEU A 282 -23.94 4.42 -25.93
C LEU A 282 -24.04 5.83 -26.56
N GLY A 283 -22.92 6.36 -27.07
CA GLY A 283 -22.86 7.71 -27.63
C GLY A 283 -22.77 8.82 -26.57
N LEU A 284 -22.55 8.47 -25.29
CA LEU A 284 -22.44 9.41 -24.19
C LEU A 284 -20.97 9.84 -24.03
N LYS A 285 -20.75 11.15 -23.90
CA LYS A 285 -19.42 11.74 -23.78
C LYS A 285 -19.12 12.11 -22.33
N PRO A 286 -18.06 11.52 -21.72
CA PRO A 286 -17.60 11.96 -20.42
C PRO A 286 -17.20 13.44 -20.42
N GLY A 287 -17.66 14.18 -19.41
CA GLY A 287 -17.42 15.62 -19.26
C GLY A 287 -18.38 16.53 -20.03
N GLU A 288 -19.24 15.97 -20.91
CA GLU A 288 -20.31 16.69 -21.62
C GLU A 288 -21.69 16.15 -21.19
N ASP A 289 -21.98 14.88 -21.50
CA ASP A 289 -23.27 14.24 -21.23
C ASP A 289 -23.33 13.61 -19.82
N VAL A 290 -22.18 13.11 -19.36
CA VAL A 290 -22.01 12.49 -18.03
C VAL A 290 -20.68 12.95 -17.42
N HIS A 291 -20.75 13.62 -16.26
CA HIS A 291 -19.57 14.01 -15.52
C HIS A 291 -19.07 12.83 -14.67
N VAL A 292 -17.83 12.40 -14.89
CA VAL A 292 -17.25 11.24 -14.22
C VAL A 292 -16.18 11.70 -13.24
N VAL A 293 -16.32 11.28 -11.98
CA VAL A 293 -15.29 11.43 -10.95
C VAL A 293 -14.86 10.05 -10.49
N SER A 294 -13.59 9.73 -10.64
CA SER A 294 -13.04 8.41 -10.31
C SER A 294 -12.06 8.46 -9.15
N HIS A 295 -12.09 7.45 -8.31
CA HIS A 295 -10.97 7.14 -7.44
C HIS A 295 -9.73 6.81 -8.28
N CYS A 296 -8.55 7.19 -7.76
CA CYS A 296 -7.28 6.67 -8.25
C CYS A 296 -6.26 6.52 -7.12
N ASN A 297 -5.20 5.76 -7.38
CA ASN A 297 -4.03 5.69 -6.52
C ASN A 297 -2.90 6.48 -7.17
N ILE A 298 -2.18 7.28 -6.39
CA ILE A 298 -0.99 8.01 -6.85
C ILE A 298 0.23 7.63 -6.00
N PRO A 299 1.46 7.69 -6.56
CA PRO A 299 1.79 8.10 -7.93
C PRO A 299 1.28 7.10 -8.98
N ALA A 300 0.49 7.59 -9.94
CA ALA A 300 -0.11 6.75 -10.97
C ALA A 300 0.88 6.44 -12.09
N ILE A 301 0.81 5.22 -12.63
CA ILE A 301 1.59 4.81 -13.83
C ILE A 301 0.88 5.26 -15.11
N HIS A 302 -0.45 5.34 -15.06
CA HIS A 302 -1.24 5.60 -16.25
C HIS A 302 -1.56 7.09 -16.41
N ALA A 303 -1.59 7.56 -17.66
CA ALA A 303 -2.10 8.87 -17.96
C ALA A 303 -3.58 8.96 -17.56
N PHE A 304 -3.93 10.01 -16.84
CA PHE A 304 -5.30 10.31 -16.49
C PHE A 304 -6.17 10.45 -17.76
N GLN A 305 -7.36 9.86 -17.74
CA GLN A 305 -8.28 9.94 -18.87
C GLN A 305 -8.80 11.36 -19.01
N LYS A 306 -8.82 11.89 -20.25
CA LYS A 306 -9.41 13.21 -20.53
C LYS A 306 -10.89 13.23 -20.14
N ASN A 307 -11.35 14.36 -19.60
CA ASN A 307 -12.73 14.58 -19.19
C ASN A 307 -13.20 13.67 -18.03
N VAL A 308 -12.27 13.17 -17.23
CA VAL A 308 -12.54 12.49 -15.95
C VAL A 308 -11.79 13.24 -14.87
N ASP A 309 -12.47 13.59 -13.78
CA ASP A 309 -11.82 14.10 -12.59
C ASP A 309 -11.44 12.97 -11.65
N TYR A 310 -10.39 13.18 -10.84
CA TYR A 310 -9.90 12.13 -9.96
C TYR A 310 -9.82 12.59 -8.52
N VAL A 311 -10.18 11.70 -7.61
CA VAL A 311 -9.92 11.84 -6.18
C VAL A 311 -8.98 10.70 -5.78
N ALA A 312 -7.80 11.07 -5.33
CA ALA A 312 -6.68 10.16 -5.15
C ALA A 312 -6.41 9.82 -3.69
N PHE A 313 -5.94 8.58 -3.46
CA PHE A 313 -5.18 8.25 -2.26
C PHE A 313 -3.69 8.15 -2.59
N ASN A 314 -2.88 8.91 -1.84
CA ASN A 314 -1.44 9.01 -2.06
C ASN A 314 -0.69 7.88 -1.34
N GLN A 315 -0.13 6.95 -2.11
CA GLN A 315 0.58 5.78 -1.59
C GLN A 315 1.95 6.15 -1.00
N GLU A 316 2.59 7.22 -1.47
CA GLU A 316 3.83 7.73 -0.87
C GLU A 316 3.58 8.29 0.53
N THR A 317 2.51 9.04 0.72
CA THR A 317 2.09 9.52 2.04
C THR A 317 1.77 8.36 2.97
N LEU A 318 1.09 7.35 2.49
CA LEU A 318 0.75 6.15 3.24
C LEU A 318 1.99 5.36 3.65
N LEU A 319 2.95 5.19 2.74
CA LEU A 319 4.24 4.53 2.99
C LEU A 319 5.06 5.30 4.02
N SER A 320 5.22 6.61 3.85
CA SER A 320 5.97 7.48 4.77
C SER A 320 5.40 7.41 6.20
N ARG A 321 4.09 7.61 6.34
CA ARG A 321 3.42 7.51 7.64
C ARG A 321 3.51 6.12 8.28
N SER A 322 3.51 5.06 7.46
CA SER A 322 3.72 3.69 7.95
C SER A 322 5.13 3.53 8.52
N ILE A 323 6.16 4.00 7.83
CA ILE A 323 7.56 3.95 8.29
C ILE A 323 7.73 4.77 9.57
N GLU A 324 7.25 6.01 9.61
CA GLU A 324 7.31 6.90 10.77
C GLU A 324 6.67 6.24 12.02
N ALA A 325 5.51 5.62 11.83
CA ALA A 325 4.80 4.93 12.91
C ALA A 325 5.56 3.69 13.42
N LEU A 326 6.11 2.89 12.50
CA LEU A 326 6.94 1.72 12.85
C LEU A 326 8.23 2.14 13.58
N GLU A 327 8.86 3.22 13.16
CA GLU A 327 10.02 3.78 13.84
C GLU A 327 9.69 4.30 15.24
N ALA A 328 8.55 4.96 15.38
CA ALA A 328 8.09 5.45 16.67
C ALA A 328 7.88 4.30 17.66
N VAL A 329 7.23 3.21 17.22
CA VAL A 329 7.07 1.99 18.05
C VAL A 329 8.44 1.42 18.44
N ARG A 330 9.34 1.28 17.50
CA ARG A 330 10.70 0.77 17.75
C ARG A 330 11.49 1.64 18.74
N CYS A 331 11.25 2.96 18.74
CA CYS A 331 11.85 3.91 19.67
C CYS A 331 11.09 4.03 21.00
N GLY A 332 10.07 3.20 21.25
CA GLY A 332 9.23 3.27 22.47
C GLY A 332 8.39 4.53 22.58
N LYS A 333 8.15 5.23 21.47
CA LYS A 333 7.29 6.43 21.44
C LYS A 333 5.82 6.02 21.30
N PRO A 334 4.90 6.81 21.87
CA PRO A 334 3.47 6.56 21.66
C PRO A 334 3.09 6.73 20.20
N VAL A 335 2.25 5.83 19.69
CA VAL A 335 1.75 5.85 18.31
C VAL A 335 0.23 5.76 18.33
N GLN A 336 -0.41 6.51 17.46
CA GLN A 336 -1.84 6.38 17.23
C GLN A 336 -2.12 5.03 16.54
N GLU A 337 -2.95 4.19 17.15
CA GLU A 337 -3.27 2.86 16.60
C GLU A 337 -4.10 2.92 15.31
N ASN A 338 -4.93 3.96 15.17
CA ASN A 338 -5.82 4.15 14.02
C ASN A 338 -5.46 5.44 13.30
N ASN A 339 -5.06 5.34 12.05
CA ASN A 339 -4.64 6.45 11.23
C ASN A 339 -5.52 6.56 10.00
N LEU A 340 -6.21 7.70 9.85
CA LEU A 340 -7.01 7.99 8.67
C LEU A 340 -6.14 8.65 7.60
N ILE A 341 -6.28 8.19 6.36
CA ILE A 341 -5.62 8.76 5.18
C ILE A 341 -6.67 9.52 4.38
N GLU A 342 -6.48 10.81 4.34
CA GLU A 342 -7.37 11.71 3.61
C GLU A 342 -7.08 11.63 2.10
N PRO A 343 -8.13 11.72 1.27
CA PRO A 343 -7.98 11.79 -0.18
C PRO A 343 -7.66 13.22 -0.64
N GLU A 344 -7.10 13.34 -1.83
CA GLU A 344 -6.82 14.61 -2.49
C GLU A 344 -7.47 14.69 -3.88
N LEU A 345 -7.99 15.87 -4.25
CA LEU A 345 -8.57 16.09 -5.57
C LEU A 345 -7.46 16.38 -6.58
N ILE A 346 -7.40 15.59 -7.64
CA ILE A 346 -6.49 15.81 -8.77
C ILE A 346 -7.23 16.62 -9.84
N VAL A 347 -6.88 17.88 -9.95
CA VAL A 347 -7.43 18.77 -10.99
C VAL A 347 -6.54 18.68 -12.22
N GLN A 348 -7.08 18.17 -13.33
CA GLN A 348 -6.40 18.25 -14.62
C GLN A 348 -6.52 19.70 -15.14
N ASP A 349 -5.42 20.45 -15.06
CA ASP A 349 -5.39 21.78 -15.67
C ASP A 349 -5.65 21.65 -17.19
N LYS A 350 -6.60 22.42 -17.70
CA LYS A 350 -6.91 22.55 -19.15
C LYS A 350 -5.75 23.14 -19.99
N LYS A 351 -4.52 23.20 -19.44
CA LYS A 351 -3.35 23.91 -20.01
C LYS A 351 -2.33 23.05 -20.75
N ILE A 352 -2.58 21.78 -21.03
CA ILE A 352 -1.69 20.99 -21.89
C ILE A 352 -2.28 20.88 -23.31
N SER A 353 -2.42 22.00 -24.02
CA SER A 353 -2.80 22.01 -25.43
C SER A 353 -2.02 23.02 -26.28
N LYS A 354 -0.77 23.32 -25.96
CA LYS A 354 0.05 24.22 -26.78
C LYS A 354 1.46 23.73 -27.14
N GLU A 355 1.90 22.56 -26.74
CA GLU A 355 3.26 22.08 -27.03
C GLU A 355 3.35 20.86 -27.98
N GLU A 356 2.24 20.38 -28.55
CA GLU A 356 2.29 19.36 -29.62
C GLU A 356 2.10 19.95 -31.03
N LYS A 357 2.38 21.22 -31.23
CA LYS A 357 2.46 21.86 -32.57
C LYS A 357 3.64 22.79 -32.61
N ALA A 358 4.85 22.23 -32.63
CA ALA A 358 6.07 22.88 -33.16
C ALA A 358 6.99 21.80 -33.74
#